data_46457a2ae5943c720d3e1ad79da3d7e7
#
_entry.id   46457a2ae5943c720d3e1ad79da3d7e7
#
_cell.length_a   1.000
_cell.length_b   1.000
_cell.length_c   1.000
_cell.angle_alpha   90.00
_cell.angle_beta   90.00
_cell.angle_gamma   90.00
#
_symmetry.space_group_name_H-M   'P 1'
#
loop_
_entity.id
_entity.type
_entity.pdbx_description
1 polymer ?
#
loop_
_entity_poly.entity_id
_entity_poly.type
_entity_poly.pdbx_seq_one_letter_code
_entity_poly.pdbx_strand_id
1 'polypeptide(L)' 'MSNTKEEHITNYIKSLSQIEDEMEPYKEHKRDLKKNYLENGWLERDEISMAVKAYRLMKNNIDI' A
#
# COMPACT_ATOMS: atom_id res chain seq x y z
N MET A 1 -3.69 9.66 -19.56
CA MET A 1 -2.46 9.94 -18.87
C MET A 1 -2.01 8.78 -18.05
N SER A 2 -0.72 8.48 -18.13
CA SER A 2 -0.20 7.36 -17.36
C SER A 2 0.06 7.79 -15.93
N ASN A 3 -0.14 6.87 -15.01
CA ASN A 3 0.14 7.13 -13.61
C ASN A 3 1.63 7.11 -13.36
N THR A 4 2.07 8.00 -12.51
CA THR A 4 3.46 8.00 -12.08
C THR A 4 3.63 7.01 -10.93
N LYS A 5 4.90 6.73 -10.61
CA LYS A 5 5.18 5.86 -9.47
C LYS A 5 4.65 6.46 -8.17
N GLU A 6 4.72 7.77 -8.06
CA GLU A 6 4.20 8.44 -6.89
C GLU A 6 2.71 8.22 -6.74
N GLU A 7 1.99 8.25 -7.84
CA GLU A 7 0.57 8.00 -7.79
C GLU A 7 0.28 6.56 -7.40
N HIS A 8 1.06 5.62 -7.91
CA HIS A 8 0.90 4.23 -7.55
C HIS A 8 1.16 4.01 -6.06
N ILE A 9 2.20 4.64 -5.54
CA ILE A 9 2.50 4.54 -4.12
C ILE A 9 1.38 5.13 -3.29
N THR A 10 0.90 6.30 -3.68
CA THR A 10 -0.21 6.94 -2.98
C THR A 10 -1.45 6.05 -2.98
N ASN A 11 -1.77 5.48 -4.13
CA ASN A 11 -2.93 4.60 -4.25
C ASN A 11 -2.75 3.35 -3.40
N TYR A 12 -1.54 2.82 -3.36
CA TYR A 12 -1.24 1.66 -2.54
C TYR A 12 -1.48 1.96 -1.07
N ILE A 13 -1.00 3.11 -0.61
CA ILE A 13 -1.16 3.51 0.77
C ILE A 13 -2.64 3.71 1.11
N LYS A 14 -3.38 4.32 0.21
CA LYS A 14 -4.82 4.50 0.41
C LYS A 14 -5.53 3.17 0.54
N SER A 15 -5.18 2.24 -0.33
CA SER A 15 -5.79 0.91 -0.29
C SER A 15 -5.43 0.18 1.00
N LEU A 16 -4.17 0.31 1.42
CA LEU A 16 -3.75 -0.28 2.70
C LEU A 16 -4.57 0.28 3.85
N SER A 17 -4.78 1.57 3.85
CA SER A 17 -5.56 2.20 4.90
C SER A 17 -6.96 1.65 4.96
N GLN A 18 -7.58 1.47 3.80
CA GLN A 18 -8.93 0.90 3.75
C GLN A 18 -8.95 -0.54 4.24
N ILE A 19 -7.94 -1.31 3.85
CA ILE A 19 -7.88 -2.71 4.26
C ILE A 19 -7.68 -2.82 5.76
N GLU A 20 -6.87 -1.94 6.32
CA GLU A 20 -6.62 -1.97 7.75
C GLU A 20 -7.87 -1.65 8.56
N ASP A 21 -8.80 -0.93 7.97
CA ASP A 21 -10.07 -0.65 8.63
C ASP A 21 -10.99 -1.85 8.65
N GLU A 22 -10.75 -2.82 7.79
CA GLU A 22 -11.55 -4.03 7.74
C GLU A 22 -11.12 -4.98 8.84
N MET A 23 -12.06 -5.75 9.34
CA MET A 23 -11.73 -6.63 10.44
C MET A 23 -10.99 -7.87 9.94
N GLU A 24 -11.63 -8.61 9.03
CA GLU A 24 -11.01 -9.82 8.48
C GLU A 24 -11.73 -10.20 7.20
N PRO A 25 -11.04 -10.78 6.23
CA PRO A 25 -9.64 -11.22 6.25
C PRO A 25 -8.68 -10.17 5.66
N TYR A 26 -8.32 -9.19 6.46
CA TYR A 26 -7.51 -8.10 5.97
C TYR A 26 -6.11 -8.56 5.52
N LYS A 27 -5.60 -9.64 6.11
CA LYS A 27 -4.28 -10.14 5.74
C LYS A 27 -4.27 -10.66 4.30
N GLU A 28 -5.34 -11.33 3.91
CA GLU A 28 -5.46 -11.81 2.53
C GLU A 28 -5.58 -10.64 1.56
N HIS A 29 -6.35 -9.64 1.94
CA HIS A 29 -6.51 -8.46 1.10
C HIS A 29 -5.20 -7.73 0.89
N LYS A 30 -4.38 -7.64 1.93
CA LYS A 30 -3.06 -7.02 1.80
C LYS A 30 -2.18 -7.79 0.84
N ARG A 31 -2.19 -9.10 0.93
CA ARG A 31 -1.41 -9.95 0.05
C ARG A 31 -1.87 -9.79 -1.39
N ASP A 32 -3.17 -9.79 -1.60
CA ASP A 32 -3.72 -9.63 -2.95
C ASP A 32 -3.36 -8.28 -3.54
N LEU A 33 -3.42 -7.24 -2.73
CA LEU A 33 -3.06 -5.91 -3.17
C LEU A 33 -1.61 -5.87 -3.64
N LYS A 34 -0.71 -6.43 -2.85
CA LYS A 34 0.70 -6.48 -3.19
C LYS A 34 0.89 -7.26 -4.49
N LYS A 35 0.23 -8.39 -4.60
CA LYS A 35 0.35 -9.23 -5.78
C LYS A 35 -0.12 -8.51 -7.03
N ASN A 36 -1.24 -7.80 -6.92
CA ASN A 36 -1.77 -7.05 -8.05
C ASN A 36 -0.80 -6.01 -8.55
N TYR A 37 -0.20 -5.28 -7.64
CA TYR A 37 0.73 -4.23 -8.02
C TYR A 37 1.99 -4.81 -8.65
N LEU A 38 2.44 -5.96 -8.15
CA LEU A 38 3.60 -6.63 -8.73
C LEU A 38 3.30 -7.17 -10.11
N GLU A 39 2.16 -7.81 -10.28
CA GLU A 39 1.81 -8.42 -11.55
C GLU A 39 1.55 -7.39 -12.64
N ASN A 40 1.00 -6.28 -12.27
CA ASN A 40 0.76 -5.20 -13.22
C ASN A 40 2.00 -4.35 -13.48
N GLY A 41 3.04 -4.56 -12.71
CA GLY A 41 4.26 -3.81 -12.89
C GLY A 41 4.15 -2.36 -12.45
N TRP A 42 3.15 -2.03 -11.65
CA TRP A 42 2.98 -0.68 -11.16
C TRP A 42 4.00 -0.30 -10.11
N LEU A 43 4.33 -1.25 -9.25
CA LEU A 43 5.37 -1.07 -8.23
C LEU A 43 6.20 -2.33 -8.14
N GLU A 44 7.47 -2.16 -7.81
CA GLU A 44 8.35 -3.28 -7.58
C GLU A 44 8.34 -3.63 -6.09
N ARG A 45 8.97 -4.75 -5.78
CA ARG A 45 9.00 -5.24 -4.42
C ARG A 45 9.57 -4.20 -3.46
N ASP A 46 10.65 -3.57 -3.85
CA ASP A 46 11.28 -2.56 -3.01
C ASP A 46 10.38 -1.36 -2.81
N GLU A 47 9.68 -0.98 -3.86
CA GLU A 47 8.79 0.18 -3.79
C GLU A 47 7.60 -0.09 -2.90
N ILE A 48 7.07 -1.31 -2.97
CA ILE A 48 5.98 -1.69 -2.09
C ILE A 48 6.44 -1.69 -0.64
N SER A 49 7.65 -2.18 -0.39
CA SER A 49 8.22 -2.18 0.94
C SER A 49 8.35 -0.76 1.48
N MET A 50 8.79 0.16 0.63
CA MET A 50 8.90 1.57 1.02
C MET A 50 7.54 2.17 1.33
N ALA A 51 6.55 1.83 0.52
CA ALA A 51 5.20 2.33 0.75
C ALA A 51 4.66 1.86 2.08
N VAL A 52 4.88 0.60 2.41
CA VAL A 52 4.44 0.06 3.69
C VAL A 52 5.14 0.75 4.85
N LYS A 53 6.43 0.98 4.71
CA LYS A 53 7.18 1.70 5.73
C LYS A 53 6.65 3.11 5.93
N ALA A 54 6.40 3.80 4.83
CA ALA A 54 5.88 5.16 4.89
C ALA A 54 4.52 5.17 5.58
N TYR A 55 3.68 4.21 5.26
CA TYR A 55 2.37 4.11 5.86
C TYR A 55 2.48 3.92 7.38
N ARG A 56 3.38 3.04 7.80
CA ARG A 56 3.58 2.80 9.23
C ARG A 56 4.08 4.02 9.96
N LEU A 57 4.99 4.75 9.33
CA LEU A 57 5.51 5.97 9.92
C LEU A 57 4.43 7.03 10.07
N MET A 58 3.60 7.15 9.06
CA MET A 58 2.49 8.09 9.13
C MET A 58 1.53 7.73 10.25
N LYS A 59 1.25 6.45 10.38
CA LYS A 59 0.37 5.97 11.43
C LYS A 59 0.92 6.28 12.80
N ASN A 60 2.21 6.05 12.98
CA ASN A 60 2.83 6.26 14.27
C ASN A 60 2.94 7.73 14.63
N ASN A 61 3.11 8.56 13.63
CA ASN A 61 3.26 9.99 13.88
C ASN A 61 1.98 10.66 14.33
N ILE A 62 0.87 10.03 14.08
CA ILE A 62 -0.40 10.61 14.46
C ILE A 62 -0.57 10.64 15.96
N ASP A 63 0.20 9.87 16.63
CA ASP A 63 0.06 9.68 18.04
C ASP A 63 0.57 10.80 18.89
N ILE A 64 1.08 11.79 18.30
CA ILE A 64 1.56 12.90 19.10
C ILE A 64 0.46 13.89 19.32
#